data_37913e55ad4e77bb2b8512336d02ee8f
#
_entry.id   37913e55ad4e77bb2b8512336d02ee8f
#
_cell.length_a   1.000
_cell.length_b   1.000
_cell.length_c   1.000
_cell.angle_alpha   90.00
_cell.angle_beta   90.00
_cell.angle_gamma   90.00
#
_symmetry.space_group_name_H-M   'P 1'
#
loop_
_entity.id
_entity.type
_entity.pdbx_description
1 polymer ?
#
loop_
_entity_poly.entity_id
_entity_poly.type
_entity_poly.pdbx_seq_one_letter_code
_entity_poly.pdbx_strand_id
1 'polypeptide(L)'
;MVKVGLIGIGAMGRGHYDYYVQLMEEGFPVKLVAICDVDPERLQGKGPGGNIDTGKKPIDPSHFHLYSNYEEMLAIEQMDYVDIALPTYLHAEATIKALDAGFHVLCEKPMARNTVECRRMIEASERNGRKLMIGQCLRFWPEYVHLKECVDDGRYGKVVSAHFFRGGSTPRWSFENWLLKKEKSGGCLLDQHIHDVDVINWLFGTPEAVSTLAANAIPGSGYDAVSTNYRYPDGKVVNAQDDWTINGDFGFQMIYRVNFERGSLVFSTDGLKEYPHDGKAFKPDIDTHQGYYHEIRYFAKSVRNDTPILTAPPASTMETIRIAEAEELSADRKGEAVSL
;
A
#
# COMPACT_ATOMS: atom_id res chain seq x y z
N MET A 1 -6.78 -20.21 15.84
CA MET A 1 -6.75 -18.77 16.20
C MET A 1 -5.36 -18.27 15.83
N VAL A 2 -5.26 -17.27 14.99
CA VAL A 2 -3.96 -16.66 14.57
C VAL A 2 -3.67 -15.50 15.51
N LYS A 3 -2.50 -15.50 16.14
CA LYS A 3 -2.07 -14.45 17.07
C LYS A 3 -1.20 -13.42 16.37
N VAL A 4 -1.50 -12.13 16.59
CA VAL A 4 -0.88 -11.01 15.89
C VAL A 4 -0.27 -10.03 16.88
N GLY A 5 0.94 -9.54 16.57
CA GLY A 5 1.51 -8.34 17.17
C GLY A 5 1.49 -7.18 16.16
N LEU A 6 1.03 -6.01 16.59
CA LEU A 6 1.01 -4.80 15.78
C LEU A 6 2.11 -3.84 16.21
N ILE A 7 3.00 -3.48 15.29
CA ILE A 7 4.11 -2.56 15.52
C ILE A 7 3.84 -1.23 14.81
N GLY A 8 3.72 -0.16 15.58
CA GLY A 8 3.32 1.16 15.11
C GLY A 8 1.80 1.33 15.18
N ILE A 9 1.33 2.30 15.95
CA ILE A 9 -0.09 2.67 16.04
C ILE A 9 -0.29 4.14 15.66
N GLY A 10 0.47 4.56 14.62
CA GLY A 10 0.26 5.81 13.92
C GLY A 10 -1.05 5.79 13.14
N ALA A 11 -1.19 6.65 12.12
CA ALA A 11 -2.41 6.72 11.32
C ALA A 11 -2.78 5.36 10.69
N MET A 12 -1.83 4.69 10.03
CA MET A 12 -2.08 3.39 9.38
C MET A 12 -2.25 2.26 10.39
N GLY A 13 -1.35 2.13 11.37
CA GLY A 13 -1.49 1.11 12.39
C GLY A 13 -2.77 1.23 13.20
N ARG A 14 -3.29 2.46 13.36
CA ARG A 14 -4.60 2.69 13.94
C ARG A 14 -5.72 2.11 13.07
N GLY A 15 -5.63 2.29 11.75
CA GLY A 15 -6.56 1.65 10.81
C GLY A 15 -6.49 0.13 10.87
N HIS A 16 -5.28 -0.44 10.90
CA HIS A 16 -5.10 -1.88 11.05
C HIS A 16 -5.71 -2.40 12.37
N TYR A 17 -5.48 -1.70 13.48
CA TYR A 17 -6.12 -2.02 14.76
C TYR A 17 -7.66 -2.08 14.64
N ASP A 18 -8.27 -1.07 14.01
CA ASP A 18 -9.72 -1.00 13.84
C ASP A 18 -10.24 -2.20 13.02
N TYR A 19 -9.51 -2.63 11.97
CA TYR A 19 -9.85 -3.82 11.19
C TYR A 19 -9.61 -5.13 11.95
N TYR A 20 -8.57 -5.24 12.77
CA TYR A 20 -8.41 -6.41 13.65
C TYR A 20 -9.57 -6.53 14.62
N VAL A 21 -10.00 -5.44 15.25
CA VAL A 21 -11.16 -5.43 16.14
C VAL A 21 -12.42 -5.85 15.38
N GLN A 22 -12.65 -5.31 14.19
CA GLN A 22 -13.79 -5.70 13.35
C GLN A 22 -13.78 -7.19 13.02
N LEU A 23 -12.65 -7.73 12.55
CA LEU A 23 -12.51 -9.14 12.24
C LEU A 23 -12.76 -10.05 13.47
N MET A 24 -12.28 -9.65 14.65
CA MET A 24 -12.54 -10.36 15.89
C MET A 24 -14.02 -10.34 16.28
N GLU A 25 -14.69 -9.20 16.13
CA GLU A 25 -16.14 -9.05 16.38
C GLU A 25 -16.98 -9.91 15.41
N GLU A 26 -16.54 -10.05 14.18
CA GLU A 26 -17.16 -10.91 13.16
C GLU A 26 -16.88 -12.40 13.38
N GLY A 27 -16.07 -12.75 14.39
CA GLY A 27 -15.70 -14.14 14.71
C GLY A 27 -14.64 -14.74 13.78
N PHE A 28 -13.93 -13.89 12.99
CA PHE A 28 -12.80 -14.36 12.21
C PHE A 28 -11.68 -14.83 13.14
N PRO A 29 -11.00 -15.96 12.85
CA PRO A 29 -10.09 -16.60 13.79
C PRO A 29 -8.72 -15.91 13.90
N VAL A 30 -8.71 -14.61 14.15
CA VAL A 30 -7.53 -13.79 14.45
C VAL A 30 -7.64 -13.23 15.88
N LYS A 31 -6.51 -12.98 16.53
CA LYS A 31 -6.44 -12.34 17.83
C LYS A 31 -5.23 -11.41 17.90
N LEU A 32 -5.47 -10.12 18.09
CA LEU A 32 -4.44 -9.18 18.47
C LEU A 32 -4.01 -9.49 19.91
N VAL A 33 -2.71 -9.75 20.13
CA VAL A 33 -2.15 -10.13 21.44
C VAL A 33 -1.20 -9.08 22.00
N ALA A 34 -0.54 -8.29 21.14
CA ALA A 34 0.38 -7.25 21.54
C ALA A 34 0.33 -6.05 20.59
N ILE A 35 0.56 -4.86 21.13
CA ILE A 35 0.72 -3.61 20.38
C ILE A 35 1.99 -2.92 20.88
N CYS A 36 2.78 -2.39 19.93
CA CYS A 36 3.98 -1.62 20.22
C CYS A 36 3.94 -0.25 19.55
N ASP A 37 4.21 0.81 20.30
CA ASP A 37 4.53 2.13 19.77
C ASP A 37 5.47 2.86 20.76
N VAL A 38 6.40 3.64 20.22
CA VAL A 38 7.33 4.46 21.03
C VAL A 38 6.63 5.62 21.73
N ASP A 39 5.46 6.03 21.24
CA ASP A 39 4.65 7.11 21.79
C ASP A 39 3.57 6.57 22.74
N PRO A 40 3.69 6.79 24.06
CA PRO A 40 2.72 6.28 25.03
C PRO A 40 1.31 6.88 24.87
N GLU A 41 1.18 8.07 24.28
CA GLU A 41 -0.13 8.67 24.05
C GLU A 41 -0.89 7.91 22.95
N ARG A 42 -0.20 7.42 21.93
CA ARG A 42 -0.79 6.58 20.88
C ARG A 42 -1.29 5.24 21.41
N LEU A 43 -0.54 4.65 22.34
CA LEU A 43 -0.98 3.42 23.04
C LEU A 43 -2.25 3.64 23.89
N GLN A 44 -2.57 4.90 24.24
CA GLN A 44 -3.83 5.29 24.88
C GLN A 44 -4.93 5.69 23.87
N GLY A 45 -4.70 5.48 22.57
CA GLY A 45 -5.67 5.84 21.52
C GLY A 45 -5.71 7.32 21.17
N LYS A 46 -4.72 8.12 21.62
CA LYS A 46 -4.58 9.52 21.26
C LYS A 46 -3.71 9.68 20.00
N GLY A 47 -3.88 10.76 19.28
CA GLY A 47 -3.05 11.13 18.12
C GLY A 47 -3.89 11.53 16.89
N PRO A 48 -3.24 12.16 15.90
CA PRO A 48 -3.91 12.56 14.67
C PRO A 48 -4.31 11.33 13.84
N GLY A 49 -5.47 11.42 13.18
CA GLY A 49 -5.89 10.46 12.16
C GLY A 49 -5.12 10.66 10.86
N GLY A 50 -5.25 9.71 9.93
CA GLY A 50 -4.77 9.81 8.55
C GLY A 50 -5.84 10.36 7.59
N ASN A 51 -5.57 10.22 6.27
CA ASN A 51 -6.47 10.65 5.21
C ASN A 51 -7.69 9.72 5.03
N ILE A 52 -7.67 8.52 5.63
CA ILE A 52 -8.72 7.52 5.51
C ILE A 52 -9.36 7.33 6.88
N ASP A 53 -10.68 7.43 6.94
CA ASP A 53 -11.43 7.14 8.16
C ASP A 53 -11.66 5.62 8.26
N THR A 54 -11.23 5.03 9.37
CA THR A 54 -11.34 3.60 9.68
C THR A 54 -12.32 3.31 10.83
N GLY A 55 -13.00 4.36 11.35
CA GLY A 55 -14.02 4.23 12.38
C GLY A 55 -13.55 4.34 13.83
N LYS A 56 -12.25 4.46 14.09
CA LYS A 56 -11.61 4.80 15.40
C LYS A 56 -12.20 4.09 16.63
N LYS A 57 -12.13 2.77 16.67
CA LYS A 57 -12.55 2.00 17.84
C LYS A 57 -11.67 2.28 19.07
N PRO A 58 -12.19 2.35 20.30
CA PRO A 58 -11.38 2.54 21.50
C PRO A 58 -10.28 1.47 21.64
N ILE A 59 -9.08 1.88 22.05
CA ILE A 59 -8.02 0.93 22.43
C ILE A 59 -8.29 0.49 23.87
N ASP A 60 -8.62 -0.78 24.04
CA ASP A 60 -8.82 -1.39 25.36
C ASP A 60 -7.61 -2.27 25.71
N PRO A 61 -6.69 -1.78 26.56
CA PRO A 61 -5.45 -2.49 26.89
C PRO A 61 -5.67 -3.75 27.72
N SER A 62 -6.91 -4.04 28.15
CA SER A 62 -7.20 -5.27 28.88
C SER A 62 -7.14 -6.55 28.03
N HIS A 63 -7.12 -6.40 26.71
CA HIS A 63 -7.17 -7.52 25.75
C HIS A 63 -5.83 -7.90 25.14
N PHE A 64 -4.78 -7.07 25.27
CA PHE A 64 -3.46 -7.28 24.68
C PHE A 64 -2.36 -6.59 25.50
N HIS A 65 -1.11 -7.02 25.32
CA HIS A 65 0.04 -6.40 25.99
C HIS A 65 0.52 -5.17 25.22
N LEU A 66 0.96 -4.16 25.95
CA LEU A 66 1.50 -2.90 25.39
C LEU A 66 3.01 -2.83 25.59
N TYR A 67 3.72 -2.46 24.52
CA TYR A 67 5.16 -2.31 24.47
C TYR A 67 5.58 -0.94 23.94
N SER A 68 6.66 -0.38 24.47
CA SER A 68 7.34 0.79 23.89
C SER A 68 8.55 0.42 23.02
N ASN A 69 8.96 -0.85 23.06
CA ASN A 69 10.08 -1.40 22.30
C ASN A 69 9.63 -2.70 21.60
N TYR A 70 9.67 -2.71 20.27
CA TYR A 70 9.23 -3.88 19.51
C TYR A 70 10.20 -5.07 19.62
N GLU A 71 11.49 -4.86 19.90
CA GLU A 71 12.43 -5.96 20.09
C GLU A 71 12.10 -6.74 21.38
N GLU A 72 11.68 -6.04 22.43
CA GLU A 72 11.18 -6.65 23.64
C GLU A 72 9.89 -7.46 23.36
N MET A 73 8.96 -6.88 22.59
CA MET A 73 7.74 -7.58 22.18
C MET A 73 8.06 -8.85 21.38
N LEU A 74 9.00 -8.79 20.42
CA LEU A 74 9.43 -9.93 19.61
C LEU A 74 10.10 -11.02 20.46
N ALA A 75 10.79 -10.65 21.54
CA ALA A 75 11.49 -11.60 22.42
C ALA A 75 10.55 -12.32 23.42
N ILE A 76 9.44 -11.68 23.81
CA ILE A 76 8.56 -12.15 24.89
C ILE A 76 7.29 -12.81 24.34
N GLU A 77 6.68 -12.25 23.30
CA GLU A 77 5.35 -12.64 22.86
C GLU A 77 5.35 -13.89 21.96
N GLN A 78 4.33 -14.70 22.15
CA GLN A 78 4.04 -15.84 21.28
C GLN A 78 3.02 -15.43 20.22
N MET A 79 3.50 -15.08 19.05
CA MET A 79 2.71 -14.64 17.90
C MET A 79 2.90 -15.58 16.71
N ASP A 80 1.94 -15.60 15.80
CA ASP A 80 2.08 -16.28 14.52
C ASP A 80 2.67 -15.32 13.47
N TYR A 81 2.28 -14.04 13.54
CA TYR A 81 2.85 -13.02 12.68
C TYR A 81 2.87 -11.63 13.34
N VAL A 82 3.64 -10.76 12.73
CA VAL A 82 3.76 -9.35 13.10
C VAL A 82 3.25 -8.49 11.95
N ASP A 83 2.43 -7.50 12.28
CA ASP A 83 1.96 -6.46 11.39
C ASP A 83 2.76 -5.18 11.66
N ILE A 84 3.48 -4.67 10.65
CA ILE A 84 4.41 -3.55 10.76
C ILE A 84 3.84 -2.34 10.03
N ALA A 85 3.35 -1.35 10.79
CA ALA A 85 2.82 -0.09 10.31
C ALA A 85 3.68 1.10 10.79
N LEU A 86 4.98 0.97 10.64
CA LEU A 86 5.99 1.96 10.97
C LEU A 86 6.19 2.98 9.83
N PRO A 87 6.93 4.07 10.05
CA PRO A 87 7.46 4.90 8.96
C PRO A 87 8.38 4.11 8.01
N THR A 88 8.31 4.41 6.72
CA THR A 88 8.98 3.67 5.63
C THR A 88 10.45 3.36 5.89
N TYR A 89 11.21 4.32 6.43
CA TYR A 89 12.65 4.13 6.69
C TYR A 89 12.98 3.09 7.76
N LEU A 90 11.97 2.61 8.50
CA LEU A 90 12.11 1.55 9.51
C LEU A 90 11.62 0.19 9.02
N HIS A 91 10.95 0.10 7.87
CA HIS A 91 10.33 -1.13 7.38
C HIS A 91 11.33 -2.27 7.24
N ALA A 92 12.45 -2.03 6.55
CA ALA A 92 13.43 -3.08 6.27
C ALA A 92 14.03 -3.67 7.55
N GLU A 93 14.47 -2.81 8.49
CA GLU A 93 15.07 -3.26 9.75
C GLU A 93 14.07 -4.03 10.61
N ALA A 94 12.89 -3.47 10.85
CA ALA A 94 11.87 -4.10 11.68
C ALA A 94 11.39 -5.43 11.08
N THR A 95 11.18 -5.48 9.76
CA THR A 95 10.79 -6.71 9.04
C THR A 95 11.86 -7.80 9.17
N ILE A 96 13.12 -7.48 8.93
CA ILE A 96 14.21 -8.45 9.03
C ILE A 96 14.30 -9.00 10.47
N LYS A 97 14.25 -8.13 11.49
CA LYS A 97 14.26 -8.56 12.90
C LYS A 97 13.09 -9.47 13.26
N ALA A 98 11.87 -9.15 12.78
CA ALA A 98 10.70 -9.98 13.02
C ALA A 98 10.80 -11.35 12.32
N LEU A 99 11.28 -11.40 11.07
CA LEU A 99 11.53 -12.64 10.34
C LEU A 99 12.62 -13.49 11.01
N ASP A 100 13.72 -12.87 11.46
CA ASP A 100 14.82 -13.55 12.16
C ASP A 100 14.40 -14.05 13.56
N ALA A 101 13.42 -13.39 14.20
CA ALA A 101 12.77 -13.88 15.42
C ALA A 101 11.78 -15.02 15.15
N GLY A 102 11.55 -15.40 13.89
CA GLY A 102 10.74 -16.57 13.51
C GLY A 102 9.27 -16.27 13.27
N PHE A 103 8.88 -15.00 13.11
CA PHE A 103 7.49 -14.61 12.81
C PHE A 103 7.26 -14.45 11.31
N HIS A 104 6.03 -14.70 10.83
CA HIS A 104 5.57 -14.20 9.54
C HIS A 104 5.38 -12.69 9.63
N VAL A 105 5.44 -11.96 8.51
CA VAL A 105 5.36 -10.49 8.52
C VAL A 105 4.39 -9.99 7.45
N LEU A 106 3.44 -9.15 7.87
CA LEU A 106 2.75 -8.16 7.05
C LEU A 106 3.44 -6.82 7.29
N CYS A 107 3.96 -6.18 6.26
CA CYS A 107 4.61 -4.88 6.37
C CYS A 107 3.89 -3.88 5.47
N GLU A 108 3.55 -2.72 5.99
CA GLU A 108 2.96 -1.63 5.21
C GLU A 108 3.85 -1.22 4.03
N LYS A 109 3.17 -0.65 3.02
CA LYS A 109 3.82 -0.05 1.86
C LYS A 109 4.47 1.31 2.23
N PRO A 110 5.45 1.75 1.42
CA PRO A 110 6.22 1.00 0.42
C PRO A 110 7.07 -0.07 1.08
N MET A 111 7.42 -1.14 0.36
CA MET A 111 8.20 -2.26 0.92
C MET A 111 9.45 -1.76 1.67
N ALA A 112 10.25 -0.91 1.02
CA ALA A 112 11.40 -0.23 1.60
C ALA A 112 11.72 1.02 0.76
N ARG A 113 12.82 1.72 1.10
CA ARG A 113 13.28 2.93 0.42
C ARG A 113 13.94 2.67 -0.94
N ASN A 114 14.42 1.45 -1.17
CA ASN A 114 15.14 1.05 -2.37
C ASN A 114 15.14 -0.47 -2.54
N THR A 115 15.51 -0.92 -3.75
CA THR A 115 15.54 -2.35 -4.09
C THR A 115 16.58 -3.15 -3.31
N VAL A 116 17.66 -2.54 -2.82
CA VAL A 116 18.68 -3.21 -2.00
C VAL A 116 18.08 -3.64 -0.66
N GLU A 117 17.34 -2.74 0.00
CA GLU A 117 16.63 -3.04 1.24
C GLU A 117 15.53 -4.10 1.02
N CYS A 118 14.76 -3.98 -0.08
CA CYS A 118 13.74 -4.97 -0.45
C CYS A 118 14.32 -6.37 -0.60
N ARG A 119 15.47 -6.51 -1.27
CA ARG A 119 16.17 -7.79 -1.44
C ARG A 119 16.55 -8.40 -0.11
N ARG A 120 17.09 -7.60 0.82
CA ARG A 120 17.43 -8.06 2.18
C ARG A 120 16.22 -8.58 2.96
N MET A 121 15.05 -7.94 2.78
CA MET A 121 13.79 -8.42 3.39
C MET A 121 13.36 -9.76 2.79
N ILE A 122 13.45 -9.93 1.47
CA ILE A 122 13.12 -11.19 0.78
C ILE A 122 14.07 -12.29 1.25
N GLU A 123 15.37 -12.05 1.23
CA GLU A 123 16.38 -13.01 1.70
C GLU A 123 16.15 -13.43 3.16
N ALA A 124 15.73 -12.51 4.03
CA ALA A 124 15.38 -12.82 5.42
C ALA A 124 14.12 -13.72 5.49
N SER A 125 13.12 -13.46 4.68
CA SER A 125 11.90 -14.28 4.57
C SER A 125 12.23 -15.71 4.13
N GLU A 126 13.03 -15.85 3.07
CA GLU A 126 13.45 -17.14 2.51
C GLU A 126 14.33 -17.93 3.50
N ARG A 127 15.36 -17.28 4.07
CA ARG A 127 16.30 -17.89 5.04
C ARG A 127 15.59 -18.48 6.25
N ASN A 128 14.53 -17.81 6.73
CA ASN A 128 13.78 -18.21 7.91
C ASN A 128 12.54 -19.07 7.57
N GLY A 129 12.22 -19.26 6.29
CA GLY A 129 11.03 -19.97 5.86
C GLY A 129 9.73 -19.31 6.36
N ARG A 130 9.71 -17.97 6.46
CA ARG A 130 8.58 -17.18 6.95
C ARG A 130 7.95 -16.39 5.82
N LYS A 131 6.61 -16.28 5.87
CA LYS A 131 5.86 -15.49 4.89
C LYS A 131 6.12 -14.01 5.12
N LEU A 132 6.38 -13.30 4.02
CA LEU A 132 6.42 -11.85 3.95
C LEU A 132 5.36 -11.39 2.95
N MET A 133 4.52 -10.45 3.33
CA MET A 133 3.61 -9.74 2.43
C MET A 133 3.75 -8.25 2.67
N ILE A 134 3.70 -7.49 1.58
CA ILE A 134 3.69 -6.03 1.66
C ILE A 134 2.26 -5.52 1.49
N GLY A 135 1.87 -4.56 2.32
CA GLY A 135 0.55 -3.96 2.38
C GLY A 135 0.21 -3.11 1.16
N GLN A 136 0.24 -3.71 -0.02
CA GLN A 136 -0.23 -3.08 -1.25
C GLN A 136 -1.77 -3.14 -1.31
N CYS A 137 -2.41 -2.32 -0.48
CA CYS A 137 -3.84 -2.40 -0.18
C CYS A 137 -4.74 -2.31 -1.42
N LEU A 138 -4.31 -1.66 -2.52
CA LEU A 138 -5.09 -1.55 -3.75
C LEU A 138 -5.26 -2.90 -4.47
N ARG A 139 -4.35 -3.84 -4.28
CA ARG A 139 -4.51 -5.22 -4.79
C ARG A 139 -5.64 -5.99 -4.08
N PHE A 140 -6.18 -5.41 -3.03
CA PHE A 140 -7.29 -5.94 -2.22
C PHE A 140 -8.50 -5.01 -2.21
N TRP A 141 -8.40 -3.81 -2.83
CA TRP A 141 -9.48 -2.84 -2.90
C TRP A 141 -10.50 -3.26 -3.96
N PRO A 142 -11.78 -3.42 -3.62
CA PRO A 142 -12.76 -4.06 -4.53
C PRO A 142 -12.83 -3.47 -5.93
N GLU A 143 -12.73 -2.16 -6.07
CA GLU A 143 -12.76 -1.48 -7.37
C GLU A 143 -11.54 -1.79 -8.23
N TYR A 144 -10.36 -1.97 -7.60
CA TYR A 144 -9.13 -2.34 -8.29
C TYR A 144 -9.06 -3.85 -8.57
N VAL A 145 -9.59 -4.68 -7.67
CA VAL A 145 -9.75 -6.13 -7.89
C VAL A 145 -10.63 -6.37 -9.09
N HIS A 146 -11.79 -5.67 -9.17
CA HIS A 146 -12.69 -5.76 -10.31
C HIS A 146 -12.04 -5.31 -11.63
N LEU A 147 -11.24 -4.23 -11.59
CA LEU A 147 -10.45 -3.81 -12.76
C LEU A 147 -9.47 -4.92 -13.19
N LYS A 148 -8.76 -5.53 -12.23
CA LYS A 148 -7.83 -6.65 -12.52
C LYS A 148 -8.55 -7.82 -13.17
N GLU A 149 -9.71 -8.20 -12.68
CA GLU A 149 -10.53 -9.26 -13.26
C GLU A 149 -10.91 -8.94 -14.71
N CYS A 150 -11.32 -7.69 -15.01
CA CYS A 150 -11.64 -7.26 -16.37
C CYS A 150 -10.44 -7.30 -17.31
N VAL A 151 -9.23 -7.01 -16.80
CA VAL A 151 -7.98 -7.10 -17.56
C VAL A 151 -7.63 -8.57 -17.83
N ASP A 152 -7.73 -9.44 -16.82
CA ASP A 152 -7.29 -10.83 -16.89
C ASP A 152 -8.21 -11.70 -17.75
N ASP A 153 -9.54 -11.53 -17.66
CA ASP A 153 -10.49 -12.31 -18.44
C ASP A 153 -10.73 -11.75 -19.86
N GLY A 154 -10.27 -10.53 -20.12
CA GLY A 154 -10.33 -9.92 -21.44
C GLY A 154 -11.74 -9.64 -21.95
N ARG A 155 -12.76 -9.59 -21.05
CA ARG A 155 -14.17 -9.39 -21.43
C ARG A 155 -14.41 -8.16 -22.31
N TYR A 156 -13.59 -7.12 -22.16
CA TYR A 156 -13.64 -5.91 -22.98
C TYR A 156 -12.55 -5.81 -24.05
N GLY A 157 -11.76 -6.87 -24.27
CA GLY A 157 -10.63 -6.87 -25.18
C GLY A 157 -9.37 -6.26 -24.57
N LYS A 158 -8.43 -5.83 -25.42
CA LYS A 158 -7.16 -5.28 -24.97
C LYS A 158 -7.35 -3.89 -24.35
N VAL A 159 -6.49 -3.56 -23.38
CA VAL A 159 -6.38 -2.20 -22.85
C VAL A 159 -5.77 -1.29 -23.91
N VAL A 160 -6.44 -0.20 -24.22
CA VAL A 160 -5.98 0.85 -25.16
C VAL A 160 -5.30 1.97 -24.39
N SER A 161 -5.91 2.43 -23.28
CA SER A 161 -5.32 3.46 -22.44
C SER A 161 -5.75 3.31 -20.99
N ALA A 162 -4.88 3.71 -20.06
CA ALA A 162 -5.14 3.75 -18.65
C ALA A 162 -4.58 5.05 -18.05
N HIS A 163 -5.39 5.71 -17.25
CA HIS A 163 -5.01 6.91 -16.52
C HIS A 163 -5.38 6.76 -15.06
N PHE A 164 -4.40 6.98 -14.19
CA PHE A 164 -4.56 6.96 -12.75
C PHE A 164 -4.28 8.35 -12.19
N PHE A 165 -5.02 8.73 -11.17
CA PHE A 165 -4.79 9.98 -10.45
C PHE A 165 -5.03 9.77 -8.95
N ARG A 166 -4.10 10.31 -8.19
CA ARG A 166 -4.21 10.36 -6.75
C ARG A 166 -3.77 11.73 -6.26
N GLY A 167 -4.59 12.36 -5.42
CA GLY A 167 -4.27 13.70 -4.98
C GLY A 167 -4.94 14.09 -3.67
N GLY A 168 -4.30 15.01 -2.97
CA GLY A 168 -4.79 15.53 -1.71
C GLY A 168 -3.93 16.65 -1.16
N SER A 169 -4.25 17.08 0.04
CA SER A 169 -3.47 18.11 0.73
C SER A 169 -2.18 17.54 1.30
N THR A 170 -1.21 18.42 1.52
CA THR A 170 0.09 18.11 2.13
C THR A 170 -0.08 17.32 3.43
N PRO A 171 0.57 16.14 3.59
CA PRO A 171 0.38 15.25 4.75
C PRO A 171 1.14 15.74 6.00
N ARG A 172 0.66 16.81 6.65
CA ARG A 172 1.25 17.41 7.85
C ARG A 172 0.89 16.70 9.16
N TRP A 173 0.13 15.63 9.11
CA TRP A 173 -0.35 14.86 10.25
C TRP A 173 0.61 13.74 10.70
N SER A 174 1.68 13.49 9.94
CA SER A 174 2.63 12.43 10.27
C SER A 174 3.50 12.79 11.49
N PHE A 175 3.88 11.76 12.28
CA PHE A 175 4.74 11.93 13.46
C PHE A 175 6.05 12.65 13.08
N GLU A 176 6.38 13.74 13.76
CA GLU A 176 7.54 14.60 13.43
C GLU A 176 7.61 15.04 11.94
N ASN A 177 6.48 15.06 11.25
CA ASN A 177 6.39 15.35 9.81
C ASN A 177 7.34 14.48 8.95
N TRP A 178 7.52 13.19 9.30
CA TRP A 178 8.44 12.32 8.59
C TRP A 178 8.09 12.15 7.12
N LEU A 179 6.81 12.26 6.74
CA LEU A 179 6.37 12.21 5.33
C LEU A 179 6.96 13.36 4.50
N LEU A 180 7.21 14.52 5.12
CA LEU A 180 7.80 15.70 4.48
C LEU A 180 9.34 15.74 4.56
N LYS A 181 9.97 14.61 4.81
CA LYS A 181 11.44 14.46 4.84
C LYS A 181 11.84 13.40 3.83
N LYS A 182 12.40 13.85 2.67
CA LYS A 182 12.77 12.95 1.55
C LYS A 182 13.59 11.75 2.02
N GLU A 183 14.55 11.97 2.91
CA GLU A 183 15.43 10.92 3.43
C GLU A 183 14.67 9.86 4.26
N LYS A 184 13.46 10.16 4.74
CA LYS A 184 12.61 9.23 5.50
C LYS A 184 11.51 8.59 4.66
N SER A 185 10.80 9.37 3.87
CA SER A 185 9.62 8.93 3.12
C SER A 185 9.89 8.64 1.65
N GLY A 186 10.82 9.36 1.02
CA GLY A 186 10.98 9.39 -0.44
C GLY A 186 10.04 10.37 -1.15
N GLY A 187 9.27 11.19 -0.39
CA GLY A 187 8.34 12.17 -0.95
C GLY A 187 7.05 11.56 -1.50
N CYS A 188 6.25 12.36 -2.20
CA CYS A 188 5.03 11.91 -2.87
C CYS A 188 5.28 10.73 -3.81
N LEU A 189 6.42 10.73 -4.51
CA LEU A 189 6.79 9.68 -5.45
C LEU A 189 6.81 8.29 -4.78
N LEU A 190 7.45 8.14 -3.64
CA LEU A 190 7.57 6.84 -2.99
C LEU A 190 6.44 6.56 -1.97
N ASP A 191 5.85 7.60 -1.37
CA ASP A 191 4.78 7.37 -0.38
C ASP A 191 3.40 7.24 -1.02
N GLN A 192 3.01 8.17 -1.92
CA GLN A 192 1.66 8.21 -2.49
C GLN A 192 1.60 7.58 -3.88
N HIS A 193 2.50 8.00 -4.79
CA HIS A 193 2.52 7.53 -6.17
C HIS A 193 2.80 6.03 -6.31
N ILE A 194 3.51 5.45 -5.34
CA ILE A 194 3.80 4.01 -5.28
C ILE A 194 2.54 3.13 -5.37
N HIS A 195 1.40 3.61 -4.91
CA HIS A 195 0.14 2.89 -5.01
C HIS A 195 -0.28 2.69 -6.47
N ASP A 196 -0.17 3.73 -7.30
CA ASP A 196 -0.56 3.66 -8.70
C ASP A 196 0.50 2.96 -9.55
N VAL A 197 1.80 3.14 -9.20
CA VAL A 197 2.90 2.34 -9.77
C VAL A 197 2.68 0.85 -9.52
N ASP A 198 2.28 0.48 -8.30
CA ASP A 198 2.01 -0.91 -7.94
C ASP A 198 0.82 -1.50 -8.69
N VAL A 199 -0.26 -0.75 -8.82
CA VAL A 199 -1.43 -1.15 -9.62
C VAL A 199 -1.05 -1.34 -11.07
N ILE A 200 -0.30 -0.42 -11.67
CA ILE A 200 0.16 -0.49 -13.06
C ILE A 200 1.04 -1.73 -13.27
N ASN A 201 2.00 -1.98 -12.37
CA ASN A 201 2.81 -3.19 -12.39
C ASN A 201 1.96 -4.47 -12.25
N TRP A 202 0.98 -4.47 -11.36
CA TRP A 202 0.09 -5.61 -11.12
C TRP A 202 -0.85 -5.89 -12.31
N LEU A 203 -1.35 -4.84 -12.97
CA LEU A 203 -2.27 -4.97 -14.11
C LEU A 203 -1.53 -5.34 -15.40
N PHE A 204 -0.39 -4.71 -15.67
CA PHE A 204 0.23 -4.71 -16.99
C PHE A 204 1.66 -5.27 -17.01
N GLY A 205 2.21 -5.62 -15.86
CA GLY A 205 3.62 -5.98 -15.70
C GLY A 205 4.57 -4.80 -15.80
N THR A 206 5.86 -5.08 -15.78
CA THR A 206 6.92 -4.08 -15.86
C THR A 206 6.89 -3.37 -17.21
N PRO A 207 6.89 -2.01 -17.26
CA PRO A 207 7.02 -1.27 -18.52
C PRO A 207 8.44 -1.38 -19.10
N GLU A 208 8.60 -1.15 -20.42
CA GLU A 208 9.92 -1.10 -21.04
C GLU A 208 10.70 0.17 -20.63
N ALA A 209 10.01 1.26 -20.35
CA ALA A 209 10.58 2.51 -19.91
C ALA A 209 9.54 3.41 -19.24
N VAL A 210 10.02 4.33 -18.42
CA VAL A 210 9.23 5.40 -17.80
C VAL A 210 9.77 6.77 -18.20
N SER A 211 8.87 7.76 -18.27
CA SER A 211 9.22 9.19 -18.46
C SER A 211 8.43 10.00 -17.43
N THR A 212 9.14 10.57 -16.47
CA THR A 212 8.55 11.20 -15.27
C THR A 212 8.93 12.67 -15.21
N LEU A 213 7.93 13.53 -15.11
CA LEU A 213 8.09 14.93 -14.70
C LEU A 213 7.61 15.07 -13.26
N ALA A 214 8.38 15.79 -12.45
CA ALA A 214 8.05 15.99 -11.06
C ALA A 214 8.44 17.38 -10.57
N ALA A 215 7.73 17.89 -9.56
CA ALA A 215 7.99 19.18 -8.94
C ALA A 215 8.20 19.01 -7.42
N ASN A 216 9.13 19.81 -6.87
CA ASN A 216 9.30 19.99 -5.45
C ASN A 216 8.75 21.37 -5.06
N ALA A 217 7.66 21.38 -4.31
CA ALA A 217 7.00 22.60 -3.84
C ALA A 217 7.20 22.82 -2.31
N ILE A 218 7.51 21.75 -1.59
CA ILE A 218 7.66 21.74 -0.13
C ILE A 218 9.14 21.51 0.19
N PRO A 219 9.85 22.45 0.80
CA PRO A 219 11.27 22.28 1.07
C PRO A 219 11.58 21.02 1.89
N GLY A 220 12.47 20.17 1.38
CA GLY A 220 12.93 18.95 2.04
C GLY A 220 12.06 17.71 1.86
N SER A 221 10.86 17.81 1.25
CA SER A 221 9.94 16.67 1.07
C SER A 221 10.33 15.72 -0.06
N GLY A 222 11.15 16.15 -1.00
CA GLY A 222 11.41 15.45 -2.25
C GLY A 222 10.45 15.91 -3.36
N TYR A 223 9.96 15.00 -4.20
CA TYR A 223 8.95 15.33 -5.20
C TYR A 223 7.56 15.31 -4.59
N ASP A 224 6.79 16.39 -4.81
CA ASP A 224 5.46 16.62 -4.22
C ASP A 224 4.32 16.46 -5.23
N ALA A 225 4.61 16.69 -6.50
CA ALA A 225 3.73 16.41 -7.62
C ALA A 225 4.51 15.63 -8.68
N VAL A 226 3.93 14.54 -9.16
CA VAL A 226 4.57 13.56 -10.05
C VAL A 226 3.63 13.22 -11.19
N SER A 227 4.15 13.15 -12.42
CA SER A 227 3.41 12.64 -13.57
C SER A 227 4.31 11.77 -14.42
N THR A 228 3.93 10.47 -14.53
CA THR A 228 4.71 9.45 -15.25
C THR A 228 3.94 8.90 -16.43
N ASN A 229 4.61 8.77 -17.57
CA ASN A 229 4.16 8.00 -18.72
C ASN A 229 4.95 6.69 -18.77
N TYR A 230 4.22 5.57 -18.93
CA TYR A 230 4.78 4.22 -18.98
C TYR A 230 4.73 3.67 -20.39
N ARG A 231 5.87 3.22 -20.91
CA ARG A 231 5.95 2.64 -22.26
C ARG A 231 5.82 1.13 -22.22
N TYR A 232 4.90 0.61 -23.02
CA TYR A 232 4.69 -0.84 -23.22
C TYR A 232 4.87 -1.21 -24.69
N PRO A 233 5.36 -2.44 -25.01
CA PRO A 233 5.64 -2.87 -26.37
C PRO A 233 4.39 -2.98 -27.25
N ASP A 234 3.22 -3.19 -26.67
CA ASP A 234 1.94 -3.28 -27.38
C ASP A 234 1.30 -1.90 -27.67
N GLY A 235 1.97 -0.81 -27.28
CA GLY A 235 1.56 0.54 -27.62
C GLY A 235 0.40 1.11 -26.81
N LYS A 236 -0.05 0.42 -25.74
CA LYS A 236 -1.05 1.01 -24.83
C LYS A 236 -0.51 2.30 -24.20
N VAL A 237 -1.39 3.28 -24.01
CA VAL A 237 -1.04 4.55 -23.37
C VAL A 237 -1.35 4.45 -21.88
N VAL A 238 -0.33 4.48 -21.04
CA VAL A 238 -0.49 4.41 -19.58
C VAL A 238 0.16 5.62 -18.92
N ASN A 239 -0.59 6.28 -18.04
CA ASN A 239 -0.12 7.44 -17.28
C ASN A 239 -0.64 7.38 -15.85
N ALA A 240 0.19 7.81 -14.89
CA ALA A 240 -0.23 8.10 -13.54
C ALA A 240 0.23 9.49 -13.12
N GLN A 241 -0.63 10.19 -12.37
CA GLN A 241 -0.35 11.50 -11.79
C GLN A 241 -0.72 11.50 -10.31
N ASP A 242 0.22 11.95 -9.49
CA ASP A 242 0.03 12.09 -8.05
C ASP A 242 0.48 13.46 -7.56
N ASP A 243 -0.30 14.02 -6.62
CA ASP A 243 -0.08 15.37 -6.13
C ASP A 243 -0.57 15.51 -4.69
N TRP A 244 0.31 15.90 -3.77
CA TRP A 244 -0.08 16.21 -2.40
C TRP A 244 0.05 17.71 -2.07
N THR A 245 0.12 18.55 -3.11
CA THR A 245 0.17 20.02 -2.95
C THR A 245 -1.18 20.69 -3.15
N ILE A 246 -2.25 19.92 -3.32
CA ILE A 246 -3.58 20.44 -3.57
C ILE A 246 -4.11 21.17 -2.33
N ASN A 247 -4.63 22.36 -2.52
CA ASN A 247 -5.07 23.23 -1.44
C ASN A 247 -6.59 23.24 -1.26
N GLY A 248 -7.03 23.82 -0.14
CA GLY A 248 -8.45 24.00 0.18
C GLY A 248 -9.11 22.71 0.66
N ASP A 249 -10.39 22.59 0.41
CA ASP A 249 -11.26 21.50 0.80
C ASP A 249 -11.43 20.42 -0.29
N PHE A 250 -10.42 20.26 -1.16
CA PHE A 250 -10.41 19.25 -2.21
C PHE A 250 -10.56 17.83 -1.67
N GLY A 251 -10.09 17.61 -0.44
CA GLY A 251 -10.06 16.29 0.18
C GLY A 251 -8.97 15.38 -0.39
N PHE A 252 -9.17 14.08 -0.23
CA PHE A 252 -8.32 13.06 -0.84
C PHE A 252 -9.09 12.34 -1.93
N GLN A 253 -8.49 12.22 -3.11
CA GLN A 253 -9.10 11.52 -4.24
C GLN A 253 -8.14 10.46 -4.78
N MET A 254 -8.68 9.30 -5.10
CA MET A 254 -8.05 8.26 -5.88
C MET A 254 -9.00 7.85 -6.99
N ILE A 255 -8.58 8.00 -8.22
CA ILE A 255 -9.42 7.77 -9.40
C ILE A 255 -8.64 7.05 -10.48
N TYR A 256 -9.35 6.29 -11.31
CA TYR A 256 -8.79 5.77 -12.54
C TYR A 256 -9.81 5.77 -13.68
N ARG A 257 -9.31 5.79 -14.91
CA ARG A 257 -10.05 5.50 -16.13
C ARG A 257 -9.22 4.55 -16.98
N VAL A 258 -9.77 3.38 -17.25
CA VAL A 258 -9.15 2.37 -18.14
C VAL A 258 -10.09 2.12 -19.31
N ASN A 259 -9.58 2.35 -20.52
CA ASN A 259 -10.30 2.15 -21.77
C ASN A 259 -9.79 0.88 -22.45
N PHE A 260 -10.71 0.02 -22.82
CA PHE A 260 -10.48 -1.20 -23.56
C PHE A 260 -11.03 -1.05 -24.98
N GLU A 261 -10.80 -2.03 -25.85
CA GLU A 261 -11.35 -2.04 -27.22
C GLU A 261 -12.89 -1.99 -27.25
N ARG A 262 -13.55 -2.59 -26.26
CA ARG A 262 -15.02 -2.74 -26.23
C ARG A 262 -15.67 -2.26 -24.94
N GLY A 263 -15.04 -1.38 -24.19
CA GLY A 263 -15.60 -0.82 -22.96
C GLY A 263 -14.63 0.04 -22.20
N SER A 264 -15.11 0.65 -21.13
CA SER A 264 -14.30 1.45 -20.23
C SER A 264 -14.73 1.24 -18.80
N LEU A 265 -13.77 1.27 -17.87
CA LEU A 265 -14.00 1.34 -16.44
C LEU A 265 -13.55 2.70 -15.92
N VAL A 266 -14.39 3.32 -15.11
CA VAL A 266 -14.09 4.60 -14.46
C VAL A 266 -14.40 4.49 -12.98
N PHE A 267 -13.40 4.67 -12.16
CA PHE A 267 -13.53 4.83 -10.71
C PHE A 267 -13.28 6.29 -10.35
N SER A 268 -14.18 6.85 -9.59
CA SER A 268 -14.13 8.26 -9.16
C SER A 268 -14.79 8.42 -7.78
N THR A 269 -14.98 9.65 -7.33
CA THR A 269 -15.73 9.96 -6.10
C THR A 269 -17.19 9.49 -6.14
N ASP A 270 -17.74 9.23 -7.34
CA ASP A 270 -19.08 8.64 -7.53
C ASP A 270 -19.10 7.10 -7.45
N GLY A 271 -17.95 6.47 -7.20
CA GLY A 271 -17.73 5.03 -7.22
C GLY A 271 -17.36 4.49 -8.60
N LEU A 272 -17.30 3.16 -8.71
CA LEU A 272 -16.95 2.45 -9.94
C LEU A 272 -18.16 2.38 -10.90
N LYS A 273 -17.90 2.65 -12.19
CA LYS A 273 -18.85 2.48 -13.29
C LYS A 273 -18.18 1.78 -14.47
N GLU A 274 -18.92 0.86 -15.08
CA GLU A 274 -18.57 0.22 -16.35
C GLU A 274 -19.36 0.82 -17.50
N TYR A 275 -18.70 1.00 -18.64
CA TYR A 275 -19.24 1.57 -19.88
C TYR A 275 -18.98 0.57 -21.01
N PRO A 276 -19.82 -0.48 -21.18
CA PRO A 276 -19.67 -1.41 -22.28
C PRO A 276 -19.96 -0.72 -23.62
N HIS A 277 -19.29 -1.17 -24.71
CA HIS A 277 -19.52 -0.65 -26.06
C HIS A 277 -20.99 -0.82 -26.48
N ASP A 278 -21.53 -2.01 -26.22
CA ASP A 278 -22.91 -2.35 -26.53
C ASP A 278 -23.72 -2.41 -25.22
N GLY A 279 -24.32 -1.29 -24.82
CA GLY A 279 -25.15 -1.26 -23.63
C GLY A 279 -25.13 0.07 -22.87
N LYS A 280 -25.82 0.07 -21.75
CA LYS A 280 -25.84 1.23 -20.84
C LYS A 280 -24.77 1.09 -19.76
N ALA A 281 -24.24 2.22 -19.32
CA ALA A 281 -23.35 2.24 -18.16
C ALA A 281 -24.06 1.70 -16.91
N PHE A 282 -23.30 0.98 -16.07
CA PHE A 282 -23.81 0.41 -14.82
C PHE A 282 -22.74 0.45 -13.71
N LYS A 283 -23.16 0.30 -12.48
CA LYS A 283 -22.24 0.06 -11.34
C LYS A 283 -22.16 -1.44 -11.11
N PRO A 284 -20.96 -2.05 -11.11
CA PRO A 284 -20.80 -3.45 -10.77
C PRO A 284 -21.17 -3.71 -9.30
N ASP A 285 -21.66 -4.91 -9.02
CA ASP A 285 -21.89 -5.38 -7.66
C ASP A 285 -20.56 -5.92 -7.12
N ILE A 286 -19.93 -5.15 -6.23
CA ILE A 286 -18.63 -5.45 -5.61
C ILE A 286 -18.74 -5.33 -4.09
N ASP A 287 -17.79 -5.95 -3.39
CA ASP A 287 -17.70 -5.85 -1.92
C ASP A 287 -17.56 -4.37 -1.49
N THR A 288 -18.09 -4.04 -0.33
CA THR A 288 -18.10 -2.67 0.21
C THR A 288 -17.04 -2.41 1.29
N HIS A 289 -16.34 -3.47 1.74
CA HIS A 289 -15.23 -3.30 2.67
C HIS A 289 -14.01 -2.70 1.96
N GLN A 290 -13.26 -1.90 2.68
CA GLN A 290 -12.03 -1.32 2.16
C GLN A 290 -10.92 -2.36 1.97
N GLY A 291 -9.94 -2.07 1.11
CA GLY A 291 -8.85 -2.99 0.79
C GLY A 291 -8.04 -3.46 2.00
N TYR A 292 -7.84 -2.61 3.00
CA TYR A 292 -7.13 -2.97 4.24
C TYR A 292 -7.82 -4.13 5.01
N TYR A 293 -9.16 -4.14 5.06
CA TYR A 293 -9.90 -5.25 5.66
C TYR A 293 -9.59 -6.57 4.95
N HIS A 294 -9.64 -6.56 3.62
CA HIS A 294 -9.37 -7.75 2.81
C HIS A 294 -7.90 -8.18 2.88
N GLU A 295 -6.98 -7.25 2.89
CA GLU A 295 -5.54 -7.47 2.98
C GLU A 295 -5.16 -8.18 4.29
N ILE A 296 -5.57 -7.63 5.43
CA ILE A 296 -5.33 -8.21 6.76
C ILE A 296 -5.96 -9.61 6.86
N ARG A 297 -7.22 -9.73 6.41
CA ARG A 297 -7.93 -11.00 6.39
C ARG A 297 -7.25 -12.05 5.51
N TYR A 298 -6.76 -11.64 4.32
CA TYR A 298 -6.02 -12.50 3.40
C TYR A 298 -4.73 -13.00 4.03
N PHE A 299 -3.92 -12.12 4.62
CA PHE A 299 -2.66 -12.51 5.23
C PHE A 299 -2.87 -13.45 6.42
N ALA A 300 -3.77 -13.10 7.33
CA ALA A 300 -4.12 -13.96 8.46
C ALA A 300 -4.61 -15.35 8.01
N LYS A 301 -5.42 -15.43 6.95
CA LYS A 301 -5.88 -16.69 6.35
C LYS A 301 -4.71 -17.48 5.75
N SER A 302 -3.77 -16.80 5.07
CA SER A 302 -2.59 -17.42 4.46
C SER A 302 -1.63 -17.99 5.52
N VAL A 303 -1.44 -17.29 6.64
CA VAL A 303 -0.68 -17.81 7.79
C VAL A 303 -1.38 -19.02 8.42
N ARG A 304 -2.68 -18.90 8.67
CA ARG A 304 -3.47 -19.98 9.31
C ARG A 304 -3.46 -21.27 8.52
N ASN A 305 -3.60 -21.18 7.21
CA ASN A 305 -3.78 -22.34 6.31
C ASN A 305 -2.46 -22.78 5.66
N ASP A 306 -1.38 -22.11 5.99
CA ASP A 306 -0.05 -22.28 5.37
C ASP A 306 -0.06 -22.19 3.84
N THR A 307 -0.86 -21.29 3.28
CA THR A 307 -0.92 -21.06 1.83
C THR A 307 0.09 -20.00 1.38
N PRO A 308 0.60 -20.07 0.15
CA PRO A 308 1.53 -19.06 -0.37
C PRO A 308 0.86 -17.69 -0.53
N ILE A 309 1.67 -16.63 -0.50
CA ILE A 309 1.24 -15.26 -0.80
C ILE A 309 1.26 -15.06 -2.33
N LEU A 310 0.08 -14.99 -2.94
CA LEU A 310 -0.07 -14.87 -4.40
C LEU A 310 -0.47 -13.47 -4.85
N THR A 311 -1.30 -12.75 -4.07
CA THR A 311 -1.84 -11.44 -4.48
C THR A 311 -0.78 -10.33 -4.41
N ALA A 312 -0.01 -10.27 -3.33
CA ALA A 312 1.06 -9.27 -3.14
C ALA A 312 2.38 -9.94 -2.73
N PRO A 313 2.97 -10.82 -3.60
CA PRO A 313 4.23 -11.48 -3.28
C PRO A 313 5.38 -10.48 -3.23
N PRO A 314 6.36 -10.64 -2.31
CA PRO A 314 7.43 -9.68 -2.11
C PRO A 314 8.24 -9.36 -3.37
N ALA A 315 8.45 -10.34 -4.25
CA ALA A 315 9.16 -10.14 -5.51
C ALA A 315 8.43 -9.14 -6.44
N SER A 316 7.10 -9.22 -6.53
CA SER A 316 6.31 -8.28 -7.33
C SER A 316 6.32 -6.87 -6.72
N THR A 317 6.30 -6.76 -5.40
CA THR A 317 6.36 -5.45 -4.72
C THR A 317 7.77 -4.84 -4.75
N MET A 318 8.82 -5.65 -4.77
CA MET A 318 10.18 -5.16 -5.05
C MET A 318 10.30 -4.61 -6.48
N GLU A 319 9.63 -5.23 -7.45
CA GLU A 319 9.58 -4.72 -8.83
C GLU A 319 8.90 -3.34 -8.90
N THR A 320 7.85 -3.12 -8.10
CA THR A 320 7.23 -1.80 -7.96
C THR A 320 8.23 -0.74 -7.45
N ILE A 321 9.06 -1.08 -6.46
CA ILE A 321 10.14 -0.18 -6.00
C ILE A 321 11.16 0.08 -7.12
N ARG A 322 11.53 -0.92 -7.92
CA ARG A 322 12.46 -0.75 -9.05
C ARG A 322 11.90 0.22 -10.11
N ILE A 323 10.60 0.14 -10.38
CA ILE A 323 9.93 1.09 -11.29
C ILE A 323 9.98 2.51 -10.68
N ALA A 324 9.67 2.67 -9.41
CA ALA A 324 9.73 3.97 -8.73
C ALA A 324 11.16 4.57 -8.69
N GLU A 325 12.21 3.75 -8.53
CA GLU A 325 13.61 4.20 -8.66
C GLU A 325 13.92 4.72 -10.09
N ALA A 326 13.38 4.07 -11.12
CA ALA A 326 13.53 4.53 -12.50
C ALA A 326 12.75 5.83 -12.76
N GLU A 327 11.58 6.00 -12.13
CA GLU A 327 10.81 7.25 -12.18
C GLU A 327 11.54 8.41 -11.51
N GLU A 328 12.12 8.17 -10.32
CA GLU A 328 12.93 9.20 -9.65
C GLU A 328 14.12 9.60 -10.52
N LEU A 329 14.82 8.64 -11.11
CA LEU A 329 15.93 8.90 -12.02
C LEU A 329 15.49 9.70 -13.28
N SER A 330 14.32 9.39 -13.84
CA SER A 330 13.74 10.13 -14.96
C SER A 330 13.39 11.56 -14.56
N ALA A 331 12.79 11.76 -13.39
CA ALA A 331 12.47 13.08 -12.86
C ALA A 331 13.74 13.94 -12.65
N ASP A 332 14.80 13.35 -12.06
CA ASP A 332 16.11 14.00 -11.90
C ASP A 332 16.72 14.42 -13.26
N ARG A 333 16.42 13.68 -14.33
CA ARG A 333 16.79 13.94 -15.71
C ARG A 333 15.74 14.74 -16.50
N LYS A 334 14.81 15.40 -15.79
CA LYS A 334 13.80 16.29 -16.40
C LYS A 334 12.90 15.61 -17.43
N GLY A 335 12.54 14.37 -17.20
CA GLY A 335 11.63 13.59 -18.02
C GLY A 335 12.29 12.76 -19.13
N GLU A 336 13.62 12.66 -19.16
CA GLU A 336 14.27 11.68 -20.04
C GLU A 336 13.77 10.27 -19.76
N ALA A 337 13.53 9.50 -20.84
CA ALA A 337 13.07 8.13 -20.68
C ALA A 337 14.16 7.25 -20.06
N VAL A 338 13.79 6.50 -19.02
CA VAL A 338 14.64 5.52 -18.33
C VAL A 338 14.09 4.13 -18.63
N SER A 339 14.93 3.25 -19.19
CA SER A 339 14.59 1.85 -19.44
C SER A 339 14.68 1.01 -18.16
N LEU A 340 13.83 0.00 -18.08
CA LEU A 340 13.69 -0.92 -16.95
C LEU A 340 14.25 -2.31 -17.29
#